data_06b5c8e9f6a12df7a31abcada1a868e4
#
_entry.id   06b5c8e9f6a12df7a31abcada1a868e4
#
_cell.length_a   1.000
_cell.length_b   1.000
_cell.length_c   1.000
_cell.angle_alpha   90.00
_cell.angle_beta   90.00
_cell.angle_gamma   90.00
#
_symmetry.space_group_name_H-M   'P 1'
#
loop_
_entity.id
_entity.type
_entity.pdbx_description
1 polymer ?
#
loop_
_entity_poly.entity_id
_entity_poly.type
_entity_poly.pdbx_seq_one_letter_code
_entity_poly.pdbx_strand_id
1 'polypeptide(L)'
;QVELVKLLTSPNPGELKVAYRMGLTAVFLPEFDVMMETPQNNPHHCCSVGEHTLKAIEAVPADKVLRLTMLLHDIAKPACRTTDKKGVDHFYGHPVRGSEMARGILRRLKFDNDTIDRVCRLVHWHDDNPELSGKAVRRAVHRIGVEQYPALFAVKRADILAQSGYRRAEKLAYVDAYEQMYRECMEKKECLTIRELAVSGQDLIAAGMQPGKQIGEMLNELLDRVLEDPGLNTKEQLLKIVTGKISDQNRS
;
A
#
# COMPACT_ATOMS: atom_id res chain seq x y z
N GLN A 1 12.86 -15.48 -13.98
CA GLN A 1 11.45 -15.07 -13.79
C GLN A 1 10.52 -16.29 -13.70
N VAL A 2 10.42 -17.10 -14.75
CA VAL A 2 9.44 -18.19 -14.87
C VAL A 2 9.54 -19.18 -13.72
N GLU A 3 10.73 -19.69 -13.42
CA GLU A 3 10.92 -20.68 -12.35
C GLU A 3 10.66 -20.09 -10.96
N LEU A 4 11.01 -18.82 -10.72
CA LEU A 4 10.69 -18.14 -9.47
C LEU A 4 9.17 -18.04 -9.28
N VAL A 5 8.42 -17.65 -10.31
CA VAL A 5 6.95 -17.58 -10.23
C VAL A 5 6.34 -18.96 -9.96
N LYS A 6 6.80 -19.99 -10.68
CA LYS A 6 6.33 -21.38 -10.44
C LYS A 6 6.58 -21.82 -9.00
N LEU A 7 7.78 -21.54 -8.47
CA LEU A 7 8.11 -21.87 -7.09
C LEU A 7 7.20 -21.12 -6.11
N LEU A 8 7.09 -19.80 -6.26
CA LEU A 8 6.28 -18.98 -5.37
C LEU A 8 4.79 -19.33 -5.40
N THR A 9 4.24 -19.70 -6.57
CA THR A 9 2.83 -20.07 -6.71
C THR A 9 2.56 -21.57 -6.53
N SER A 10 3.59 -22.36 -6.21
CA SER A 10 3.46 -23.78 -5.87
C SER A 10 2.80 -23.97 -4.50
N PRO A 11 2.40 -25.20 -4.16
CA PRO A 11 1.95 -25.55 -2.80
C PRO A 11 3.04 -25.36 -1.72
N ASN A 12 4.32 -25.36 -2.11
CA ASN A 12 5.47 -25.31 -1.19
C ASN A 12 6.40 -24.11 -1.51
N PRO A 13 5.93 -22.86 -1.45
CA PRO A 13 6.78 -21.70 -1.76
C PRO A 13 7.94 -21.50 -0.78
N GLY A 14 7.84 -22.09 0.42
CA GLY A 14 8.91 -22.11 1.43
C GLY A 14 10.19 -22.83 0.98
N GLU A 15 10.13 -23.64 -0.09
CA GLU A 15 11.30 -24.26 -0.72
C GLU A 15 12.30 -23.22 -1.28
N LEU A 16 11.93 -21.95 -1.37
CA LEU A 16 12.89 -20.85 -1.58
C LEU A 16 14.02 -20.86 -0.55
N LYS A 17 13.77 -21.39 0.67
CA LYS A 17 14.79 -21.60 1.70
C LYS A 17 15.84 -22.64 1.26
N VAL A 18 15.45 -23.64 0.51
CA VAL A 18 16.39 -24.63 -0.04
C VAL A 18 17.27 -23.96 -1.10
N ALA A 19 16.66 -23.17 -2.00
CA ALA A 19 17.43 -22.40 -2.99
C ALA A 19 18.46 -21.47 -2.33
N TYR A 20 18.09 -20.82 -1.22
CA TYR A 20 19.02 -20.01 -0.40
C TYR A 20 20.18 -20.88 0.14
N ARG A 21 19.88 -22.01 0.79
CA ARG A 21 20.93 -22.90 1.34
C ARG A 21 21.91 -23.44 0.30
N MET A 22 21.43 -23.58 -0.94
CA MET A 22 22.25 -24.02 -2.08
C MET A 22 23.01 -22.87 -2.75
N GLY A 23 22.88 -21.63 -2.26
CA GLY A 23 23.52 -20.45 -2.84
C GLY A 23 22.90 -19.98 -4.17
N LEU A 24 21.75 -20.53 -4.57
CA LEU A 24 21.10 -20.16 -5.83
C LEU A 24 20.52 -18.75 -5.78
N THR A 25 19.97 -18.34 -4.63
CA THR A 25 19.41 -16.99 -4.45
C THR A 25 20.45 -15.89 -4.61
N ALA A 26 21.69 -16.12 -4.20
CA ALA A 26 22.81 -15.19 -4.40
C ALA A 26 23.02 -14.78 -5.86
N VAL A 27 22.63 -15.62 -6.82
CA VAL A 27 22.79 -15.38 -8.25
C VAL A 27 21.70 -14.44 -8.81
N PHE A 28 20.43 -14.58 -8.35
CA PHE A 28 19.32 -13.84 -8.94
C PHE A 28 18.59 -12.89 -7.99
N LEU A 29 18.70 -13.10 -6.68
CA LEU A 29 18.05 -12.32 -5.64
C LEU A 29 18.93 -12.20 -4.38
N PRO A 30 20.16 -11.66 -4.48
CA PRO A 30 21.10 -11.56 -3.36
C PRO A 30 20.53 -10.74 -2.19
N GLU A 31 19.59 -9.86 -2.44
CA GLU A 31 18.90 -9.07 -1.42
C GLU A 31 18.14 -9.98 -0.44
N PHE A 32 17.63 -11.12 -0.89
CA PHE A 32 16.97 -12.10 -0.03
C PHE A 32 17.96 -12.77 0.93
N ASP A 33 19.18 -13.03 0.50
CA ASP A 33 20.22 -13.60 1.35
C ASP A 33 20.54 -12.66 2.52
N VAL A 34 20.63 -11.36 2.26
CA VAL A 34 20.79 -10.34 3.31
C VAL A 34 19.59 -10.34 4.29
N MET A 35 18.37 -10.52 3.79
CA MET A 35 17.19 -10.65 4.67
C MET A 35 17.28 -11.90 5.56
N MET A 36 17.75 -13.03 5.04
CA MET A 36 17.92 -14.27 5.81
C MET A 36 18.89 -14.11 6.99
N GLU A 37 19.89 -13.25 6.84
CA GLU A 37 20.92 -12.97 7.84
C GLU A 37 20.55 -11.80 8.77
N THR A 38 19.47 -11.06 8.49
CA THR A 38 19.09 -9.89 9.28
C THR A 38 18.17 -10.26 10.43
N PRO A 39 18.62 -10.14 11.70
CA PRO A 39 17.76 -10.37 12.87
C PRO A 39 16.75 -9.25 13.05
N GLN A 40 15.68 -9.53 13.80
CA GLN A 40 14.66 -8.56 14.19
C GLN A 40 14.45 -8.61 15.71
N ASN A 41 15.24 -7.82 16.47
CA ASN A 41 15.19 -7.78 17.91
C ASN A 41 14.05 -6.89 18.41
N ASN A 42 12.81 -7.34 18.23
CA ASN A 42 11.63 -6.65 18.77
C ASN A 42 10.50 -7.67 19.09
N PRO A 43 9.52 -7.32 19.95
CA PRO A 43 8.48 -8.26 20.38
C PRO A 43 7.58 -8.79 19.24
N HIS A 44 7.49 -8.08 18.14
CA HIS A 44 6.64 -8.44 17.00
C HIS A 44 7.24 -9.57 16.16
N HIS A 45 8.54 -9.82 16.24
CA HIS A 45 9.22 -10.79 15.39
C HIS A 45 9.97 -11.84 16.24
N CYS A 46 9.97 -13.08 15.77
CA CYS A 46 10.62 -14.22 16.44
C CYS A 46 11.71 -14.86 15.57
N CYS A 47 12.01 -14.28 14.42
CA CYS A 47 12.93 -14.85 13.43
C CYS A 47 13.57 -13.74 12.59
N SER A 48 14.50 -14.10 11.71
CA SER A 48 15.11 -13.14 10.78
C SER A 48 14.07 -12.55 9.83
N VAL A 49 14.43 -11.45 9.14
CA VAL A 49 13.57 -10.83 8.11
C VAL A 49 13.23 -11.84 7.02
N GLY A 50 14.20 -12.64 6.57
CA GLY A 50 13.97 -13.64 5.53
C GLY A 50 13.08 -14.80 5.98
N GLU A 51 13.25 -15.30 7.22
CA GLU A 51 12.36 -16.35 7.74
C GLU A 51 10.93 -15.86 7.96
N HIS A 52 10.76 -14.61 8.40
CA HIS A 52 9.47 -13.95 8.43
C HIS A 52 8.84 -13.88 7.03
N THR A 53 9.63 -13.44 6.04
CA THR A 53 9.21 -13.35 4.63
C THR A 53 8.73 -14.69 4.07
N LEU A 54 9.44 -15.79 4.35
CA LEU A 54 9.00 -17.14 3.94
C LEU A 54 7.63 -17.50 4.49
N LYS A 55 7.40 -17.27 5.79
CA LYS A 55 6.10 -17.50 6.43
C LYS A 55 5.00 -16.63 5.82
N ALA A 56 5.31 -15.37 5.52
CA ALA A 56 4.37 -14.43 4.92
C ALA A 56 3.99 -14.84 3.48
N ILE A 57 4.94 -15.37 2.69
CA ILE A 57 4.65 -15.92 1.38
C ILE A 57 3.68 -17.11 1.49
N GLU A 58 3.84 -18.00 2.44
CA GLU A 58 2.95 -19.14 2.64
C GLU A 58 1.53 -18.73 3.07
N ALA A 59 1.41 -17.61 3.76
CA ALA A 59 0.15 -17.11 4.32
C ALA A 59 -0.77 -16.40 3.31
N VAL A 60 -0.31 -16.08 2.09
CA VAL A 60 -1.15 -15.51 1.03
C VAL A 60 -1.58 -16.59 0.01
N PRO A 61 -2.71 -16.38 -0.69
CA PRO A 61 -3.09 -17.23 -1.83
C PRO A 61 -1.97 -17.39 -2.86
N ALA A 62 -2.03 -18.47 -3.65
CA ALA A 62 -1.07 -18.76 -4.72
C ALA A 62 -1.27 -17.83 -5.95
N ASP A 63 -1.30 -16.52 -5.70
CA ASP A 63 -1.37 -15.48 -6.71
C ASP A 63 0.02 -14.87 -6.96
N LYS A 64 0.36 -14.64 -8.21
CA LYS A 64 1.66 -14.11 -8.62
C LYS A 64 1.99 -12.78 -7.94
N VAL A 65 1.05 -11.84 -7.91
CA VAL A 65 1.27 -10.50 -7.37
C VAL A 65 1.39 -10.54 -5.85
N LEU A 66 0.50 -11.27 -5.17
CA LEU A 66 0.53 -11.42 -3.72
C LEU A 66 1.82 -12.08 -3.24
N ARG A 67 2.23 -13.19 -3.88
CA ARG A 67 3.45 -13.92 -3.53
C ARG A 67 4.71 -13.10 -3.76
N LEU A 68 4.80 -12.35 -4.88
CA LEU A 68 5.89 -11.42 -5.13
C LEU A 68 5.88 -10.24 -4.16
N THR A 69 4.70 -9.74 -3.80
CA THR A 69 4.58 -8.70 -2.78
C THR A 69 5.14 -9.18 -1.45
N MET A 70 4.73 -10.36 -0.98
CA MET A 70 5.24 -10.89 0.29
C MET A 70 6.74 -11.21 0.22
N LEU A 71 7.28 -11.65 -0.92
CA LEU A 71 8.72 -11.82 -1.09
C LEU A 71 9.49 -10.50 -0.89
N LEU A 72 8.90 -9.37 -1.30
CA LEU A 72 9.60 -8.09 -1.39
C LEU A 72 9.14 -7.04 -0.35
N HIS A 73 8.08 -7.30 0.45
CA HIS A 73 7.50 -6.29 1.35
C HIS A 73 8.53 -5.72 2.35
N ASP A 74 9.39 -6.57 2.84
CA ASP A 74 10.42 -6.27 3.84
C ASP A 74 11.85 -6.18 3.28
N ILE A 75 12.02 -6.15 1.95
CA ILE A 75 13.32 -6.22 1.27
C ILE A 75 14.29 -5.10 1.69
N ALA A 76 13.78 -3.96 2.13
CA ALA A 76 14.59 -2.83 2.57
C ALA A 76 14.85 -2.81 4.08
N LYS A 77 14.27 -3.71 4.88
CA LYS A 77 14.51 -3.75 6.34
C LYS A 77 16.00 -3.83 6.69
N PRO A 78 16.82 -4.67 6.03
CA PRO A 78 18.26 -4.69 6.33
C PRO A 78 18.92 -3.32 6.19
N ALA A 79 18.57 -2.58 5.16
CA ALA A 79 19.15 -1.26 4.85
C ALA A 79 18.54 -0.10 5.67
N CYS A 80 17.42 -0.33 6.36
CA CYS A 80 16.73 0.64 7.21
C CYS A 80 16.89 0.33 8.71
N ARG A 81 17.61 -0.73 9.06
CA ARG A 81 17.74 -1.16 10.44
C ARG A 81 18.51 -0.15 11.29
N THR A 82 17.90 0.24 12.41
CA THR A 82 18.54 0.99 13.49
C THR A 82 18.20 0.32 14.80
N THR A 83 19.14 0.33 15.77
CA THR A 83 18.91 -0.27 17.08
C THR A 83 18.94 0.83 18.14
N ASP A 84 17.91 0.91 18.97
CA ASP A 84 17.84 1.90 20.04
C ASP A 84 18.72 1.52 21.26
N LYS A 85 18.76 2.42 22.27
CA LYS A 85 19.55 2.22 23.50
C LYS A 85 19.10 1.01 24.33
N LYS A 86 17.91 0.45 24.07
CA LYS A 86 17.36 -0.73 24.75
C LYS A 86 17.63 -2.02 23.97
N GLY A 87 18.33 -1.94 22.84
CA GLY A 87 18.59 -3.07 21.96
C GLY A 87 17.42 -3.46 21.06
N VAL A 88 16.40 -2.59 20.92
CA VAL A 88 15.24 -2.85 20.06
C VAL A 88 15.52 -2.35 18.65
N ASP A 89 15.26 -3.19 17.67
CA ASP A 89 15.42 -2.85 16.26
C ASP A 89 14.20 -2.12 15.70
N HIS A 90 14.48 -1.07 14.90
CA HIS A 90 13.52 -0.25 14.15
C HIS A 90 13.90 -0.22 12.67
N PHE A 91 12.89 -0.10 11.80
CA PHE A 91 13.05 -0.18 10.34
C PHE A 91 12.32 0.97 9.63
N TYR A 92 12.51 2.20 10.11
CA TYR A 92 11.80 3.37 9.58
C TYR A 92 12.03 3.58 8.09
N GLY A 93 10.95 3.85 7.34
CA GLY A 93 10.98 4.13 5.91
C GLY A 93 11.19 2.91 5.02
N HIS A 94 11.24 1.68 5.58
CA HIS A 94 11.42 0.47 4.79
C HIS A 94 10.34 0.26 3.70
N PRO A 95 9.05 0.66 3.85
CA PRO A 95 8.08 0.45 2.79
C PRO A 95 8.37 1.31 1.54
N VAL A 96 8.76 2.57 1.74
CA VAL A 96 9.11 3.49 0.64
C VAL A 96 10.34 2.98 -0.09
N ARG A 97 11.44 2.78 0.64
CA ARG A 97 12.69 2.25 0.09
C ARG A 97 12.52 0.84 -0.48
N GLY A 98 11.68 0.01 0.14
CA GLY A 98 11.33 -1.33 -0.33
C GLY A 98 10.64 -1.32 -1.68
N SER A 99 9.72 -0.39 -1.90
CA SER A 99 9.07 -0.20 -3.20
C SER A 99 10.05 0.15 -4.31
N GLU A 100 11.03 1.02 -4.04
CA GLU A 100 12.09 1.38 -4.99
C GLU A 100 13.00 0.18 -5.30
N MET A 101 13.43 -0.55 -4.28
CA MET A 101 14.24 -1.77 -4.43
C MET A 101 13.48 -2.85 -5.20
N ALA A 102 12.20 -3.09 -4.85
CA ALA A 102 11.33 -4.05 -5.54
C ALA A 102 11.22 -3.74 -7.04
N ARG A 103 11.07 -2.46 -7.40
CA ARG A 103 11.04 -2.02 -8.80
C ARG A 103 12.34 -2.38 -9.54
N GLY A 104 13.49 -2.13 -8.94
CA GLY A 104 14.79 -2.50 -9.49
C GLY A 104 14.94 -4.02 -9.67
N ILE A 105 14.58 -4.79 -8.65
CA ILE A 105 14.65 -6.25 -8.65
C ILE A 105 13.73 -6.84 -9.73
N LEU A 106 12.46 -6.42 -9.78
CA LEU A 106 11.49 -6.96 -10.72
C LEU A 106 11.86 -6.61 -12.18
N ARG A 107 12.42 -5.42 -12.44
CA ARG A 107 12.97 -5.06 -13.75
C ARG A 107 14.17 -5.94 -14.13
N ARG A 108 15.11 -6.16 -13.20
CA ARG A 108 16.25 -7.07 -13.39
C ARG A 108 15.78 -8.49 -13.72
N LEU A 109 14.73 -8.95 -13.07
CA LEU A 109 14.11 -10.26 -13.30
C LEU A 109 13.16 -10.31 -14.50
N LYS A 110 13.02 -9.21 -15.29
CA LYS A 110 12.22 -9.13 -16.51
C LYS A 110 10.71 -9.35 -16.32
N PHE A 111 10.15 -8.86 -15.21
CA PHE A 111 8.69 -8.82 -15.04
C PHE A 111 8.06 -7.74 -15.93
N ASP A 112 6.78 -7.92 -16.26
CA ASP A 112 5.96 -6.93 -16.98
C ASP A 112 5.63 -5.72 -16.10
N ASN A 113 5.35 -4.57 -16.73
CA ASN A 113 5.13 -3.31 -16.02
C ASN A 113 3.90 -3.35 -15.10
N ASP A 114 2.81 -4.03 -15.50
CA ASP A 114 1.61 -4.15 -14.64
C ASP A 114 1.95 -4.90 -13.35
N THR A 115 2.64 -6.03 -13.45
CA THR A 115 3.12 -6.77 -12.29
C THR A 115 4.04 -5.90 -11.41
N ILE A 116 4.98 -5.16 -12.01
CA ILE A 116 5.89 -4.28 -11.28
C ILE A 116 5.11 -3.20 -10.52
N ASP A 117 4.21 -2.51 -11.19
CA ASP A 117 3.48 -1.39 -10.59
C ASP A 117 2.56 -1.83 -9.46
N ARG A 118 1.85 -2.96 -9.62
CA ARG A 118 1.00 -3.55 -8.59
C ARG A 118 1.80 -4.00 -7.37
N VAL A 119 2.87 -4.75 -7.57
CA VAL A 119 3.74 -5.22 -6.46
C VAL A 119 4.36 -4.04 -5.73
N CYS A 120 4.94 -3.07 -6.45
CA CYS A 120 5.57 -1.91 -5.84
C CYS A 120 4.58 -1.07 -5.03
N ARG A 121 3.33 -0.93 -5.50
CA ARG A 121 2.28 -0.22 -4.77
C ARG A 121 1.92 -0.95 -3.48
N LEU A 122 1.74 -2.26 -3.52
CA LEU A 122 1.45 -3.06 -2.33
C LEU A 122 2.62 -3.04 -1.34
N VAL A 123 3.87 -3.15 -1.80
CA VAL A 123 5.07 -3.01 -0.96
C VAL A 123 5.13 -1.63 -0.30
N HIS A 124 4.81 -0.57 -1.05
CA HIS A 124 4.82 0.79 -0.50
C HIS A 124 3.80 0.99 0.64
N TRP A 125 2.63 0.37 0.53
CA TRP A 125 1.51 0.61 1.43
C TRP A 125 1.22 -0.52 2.42
N HIS A 126 2.04 -1.60 2.45
CA HIS A 126 1.76 -2.77 3.28
C HIS A 126 1.68 -2.43 4.79
N ASP A 127 2.46 -1.46 5.26
CA ASP A 127 2.53 -1.02 6.66
C ASP A 127 1.69 0.26 6.93
N ASP A 128 0.91 0.74 5.95
CA ASP A 128 0.01 1.89 6.15
C ASP A 128 -1.17 1.50 7.03
N ASN A 129 -1.30 2.12 8.19
CA ASN A 129 -2.35 1.84 9.17
C ASN A 129 -3.11 3.13 9.51
N PRO A 130 -4.10 3.54 8.65
CA PRO A 130 -4.90 4.74 8.90
C PRO A 130 -5.74 4.60 10.17
N GLU A 131 -6.07 5.72 10.78
CA GLU A 131 -7.08 5.75 11.83
C GLU A 131 -8.40 5.13 11.34
N LEU A 132 -9.08 4.37 12.20
CA LEU A 132 -10.38 3.78 11.90
C LEU A 132 -11.50 4.84 11.95
N SER A 133 -11.46 5.76 10.99
CA SER A 133 -12.49 6.76 10.76
C SER A 133 -12.82 6.82 9.25
N GLY A 134 -14.08 7.12 8.91
CA GLY A 134 -14.54 7.14 7.51
C GLY A 134 -13.68 8.07 6.64
N LYS A 135 -13.32 9.25 7.16
CA LYS A 135 -12.42 10.20 6.48
C LYS A 135 -11.03 9.59 6.21
N ALA A 136 -10.40 8.99 7.21
CA ALA A 136 -9.06 8.44 7.05
C ALA A 136 -9.05 7.25 6.10
N VAL A 137 -10.08 6.40 6.15
CA VAL A 137 -10.25 5.26 5.23
C VAL A 137 -10.46 5.75 3.81
N ARG A 138 -11.36 6.70 3.54
CA ARG A 138 -11.56 7.26 2.18
C ARG A 138 -10.27 7.85 1.60
N ARG A 139 -9.53 8.63 2.40
CA ARG A 139 -8.23 9.19 1.98
C ARG A 139 -7.21 8.11 1.67
N ALA A 140 -7.16 7.05 2.48
CA ALA A 140 -6.27 5.93 2.22
C ALA A 140 -6.67 5.18 0.93
N VAL A 141 -7.99 4.93 0.72
CA VAL A 141 -8.49 4.29 -0.51
C VAL A 141 -8.20 5.13 -1.75
N HIS A 142 -8.43 6.44 -1.69
CA HIS A 142 -8.05 7.37 -2.76
C HIS A 142 -6.55 7.30 -3.10
N ARG A 143 -5.69 7.33 -2.09
CA ARG A 143 -4.22 7.35 -2.23
C ARG A 143 -3.66 6.05 -2.78
N ILE A 144 -4.17 4.91 -2.31
CA ILE A 144 -3.67 3.57 -2.67
C ILE A 144 -4.25 3.09 -3.99
N GLY A 145 -5.52 3.42 -4.25
CA GLY A 145 -6.28 2.98 -5.41
C GLY A 145 -7.25 1.85 -5.07
N VAL A 146 -8.50 2.04 -5.44
CA VAL A 146 -9.62 1.13 -5.11
C VAL A 146 -9.34 -0.31 -5.55
N GLU A 147 -8.79 -0.48 -6.74
CA GLU A 147 -8.54 -1.79 -7.36
C GLU A 147 -7.45 -2.62 -6.65
N GLN A 148 -6.55 -1.96 -5.92
CA GLN A 148 -5.45 -2.64 -5.19
C GLN A 148 -5.86 -3.02 -3.75
N TYR A 149 -6.91 -2.41 -3.25
CA TYR A 149 -7.25 -2.45 -1.84
C TYR A 149 -7.59 -3.85 -1.30
N PRO A 150 -8.35 -4.70 -2.01
CA PRO A 150 -8.59 -6.08 -1.57
C PRO A 150 -7.29 -6.89 -1.42
N ALA A 151 -6.32 -6.70 -2.32
CA ALA A 151 -5.01 -7.34 -2.25
C ALA A 151 -4.21 -6.86 -1.02
N LEU A 152 -4.33 -5.57 -0.66
CA LEU A 152 -3.65 -5.00 0.50
C LEU A 152 -4.11 -5.67 1.81
N PHE A 153 -5.39 -5.99 1.96
CA PHE A 153 -5.89 -6.69 3.16
C PHE A 153 -5.30 -8.10 3.27
N ALA A 154 -5.16 -8.82 2.15
CA ALA A 154 -4.51 -10.13 2.13
C ALA A 154 -3.03 -10.01 2.55
N VAL A 155 -2.31 -9.02 2.04
CA VAL A 155 -0.92 -8.71 2.40
C VAL A 155 -0.80 -8.42 3.91
N LYS A 156 -1.64 -7.52 4.45
CA LYS A 156 -1.62 -7.17 5.88
C LYS A 156 -1.88 -8.37 6.79
N ARG A 157 -2.87 -9.20 6.45
CA ARG A 157 -3.15 -10.42 7.23
C ARG A 157 -1.99 -11.41 7.20
N ALA A 158 -1.40 -11.60 6.04
CA ALA A 158 -0.26 -12.52 5.88
C ALA A 158 0.96 -12.05 6.67
N ASP A 159 1.29 -10.77 6.64
CA ASP A 159 2.35 -10.17 7.43
C ASP A 159 2.10 -10.40 8.94
N ILE A 160 0.90 -10.11 9.44
CA ILE A 160 0.53 -10.32 10.84
C ILE A 160 0.62 -11.81 11.24
N LEU A 161 0.18 -12.72 10.37
CA LEU A 161 0.23 -14.17 10.62
C LEU A 161 1.68 -14.69 10.66
N ALA A 162 2.58 -14.10 9.89
CA ALA A 162 4.01 -14.43 9.87
C ALA A 162 4.78 -13.87 11.07
N GLN A 163 4.24 -12.87 11.77
CA GLN A 163 4.81 -12.28 12.98
C GLN A 163 4.70 -13.21 14.20
N SER A 164 5.27 -12.79 15.32
CA SER A 164 5.07 -13.45 16.62
C SER A 164 3.60 -13.41 17.06
N GLY A 165 3.25 -14.16 18.11
CA GLY A 165 1.89 -14.09 18.70
C GLY A 165 1.57 -12.77 19.41
N TYR A 166 2.55 -11.87 19.57
CA TYR A 166 2.38 -10.62 20.30
C TYR A 166 1.34 -9.71 19.66
N ARG A 167 0.26 -9.44 20.38
CA ARG A 167 -0.90 -8.62 19.96
C ARG A 167 -1.51 -9.06 18.64
N ARG A 168 -1.37 -10.32 18.21
CA ARG A 168 -1.86 -10.81 16.92
C ARG A 168 -3.36 -10.64 16.75
N ALA A 169 -4.13 -11.02 17.77
CA ALA A 169 -5.60 -10.90 17.71
C ALA A 169 -6.05 -9.45 17.55
N GLU A 170 -5.41 -8.51 18.26
CA GLU A 170 -5.70 -7.09 18.15
C GLU A 170 -5.37 -6.54 16.76
N LYS A 171 -4.22 -6.93 16.19
CA LYS A 171 -3.82 -6.52 14.84
C LYS A 171 -4.77 -7.06 13.77
N LEU A 172 -5.21 -8.31 13.88
CA LEU A 172 -6.19 -8.89 12.95
C LEU A 172 -7.55 -8.20 13.07
N ALA A 173 -8.02 -7.94 14.30
CA ALA A 173 -9.26 -7.21 14.52
C ALA A 173 -9.22 -5.78 13.92
N TYR A 174 -8.06 -5.11 13.98
CA TYR A 174 -7.85 -3.83 13.31
C TYR A 174 -8.03 -3.97 11.80
N VAL A 175 -7.42 -4.97 11.16
CA VAL A 175 -7.53 -5.20 9.71
C VAL A 175 -8.96 -5.54 9.33
N ASP A 176 -9.68 -6.33 10.14
CA ASP A 176 -11.08 -6.67 9.90
C ASP A 176 -11.99 -5.43 9.97
N ALA A 177 -11.81 -4.58 10.98
CA ALA A 177 -12.54 -3.33 11.10
C ALA A 177 -12.23 -2.37 9.93
N TYR A 178 -10.98 -2.30 9.51
CA TYR A 178 -10.55 -1.49 8.37
C TYR A 178 -11.17 -1.97 7.05
N GLU A 179 -11.17 -3.29 6.82
CA GLU A 179 -11.82 -3.86 5.63
C GLU A 179 -13.33 -3.64 5.66
N GLN A 180 -13.98 -3.73 6.82
CA GLN A 180 -15.40 -3.45 6.95
C GLN A 180 -15.72 -1.99 6.54
N MET A 181 -14.94 -1.03 7.03
CA MET A 181 -15.12 0.38 6.66
C MET A 181 -14.87 0.63 5.16
N TYR A 182 -13.89 -0.05 4.57
CA TYR A 182 -13.67 -0.03 3.12
C TYR A 182 -14.90 -0.54 2.37
N ARG A 183 -15.47 -1.67 2.76
CA ARG A 183 -16.68 -2.24 2.14
C ARG A 183 -17.86 -1.30 2.23
N GLU A 184 -18.05 -0.65 3.38
CA GLU A 184 -19.12 0.35 3.56
C GLU A 184 -18.97 1.55 2.61
N CYS A 185 -17.73 2.05 2.41
CA CYS A 185 -17.47 3.10 1.41
C CYS A 185 -17.85 2.64 -0.01
N MET A 186 -17.52 1.38 -0.36
CA MET A 186 -17.85 0.82 -1.68
C MET A 186 -19.37 0.63 -1.87
N GLU A 187 -20.07 0.10 -0.86
CA GLU A 187 -21.52 -0.11 -0.90
C GLU A 187 -22.28 1.21 -1.02
N LYS A 188 -21.85 2.24 -0.29
CA LYS A 188 -22.42 3.59 -0.37
C LYS A 188 -22.06 4.34 -1.64
N LYS A 189 -21.16 3.78 -2.48
CA LYS A 189 -20.61 4.44 -3.67
C LYS A 189 -20.09 5.84 -3.37
N GLU A 190 -19.36 5.96 -2.24
CA GLU A 190 -18.76 7.23 -1.85
C GLU A 190 -17.75 7.71 -2.91
N CYS A 191 -17.69 9.00 -3.13
CA CYS A 191 -16.77 9.60 -4.09
C CYS A 191 -15.31 9.48 -3.58
N LEU A 192 -14.47 8.79 -4.33
CA LEU A 192 -13.08 8.52 -3.98
C LEU A 192 -12.10 9.05 -5.03
N THR A 193 -12.61 9.51 -6.17
CA THR A 193 -11.81 10.00 -7.29
C THR A 193 -12.40 11.27 -7.88
N ILE A 194 -11.55 12.08 -8.56
CA ILE A 194 -12.00 13.29 -9.26
C ILE A 194 -13.11 12.98 -10.28
N ARG A 195 -13.10 11.80 -10.90
CA ARG A 195 -14.10 11.40 -11.91
C ARG A 195 -15.50 11.19 -11.31
N GLU A 196 -15.59 10.96 -10.00
CA GLU A 196 -16.83 10.70 -9.27
C GLU A 196 -17.37 11.97 -8.61
N LEU A 197 -16.69 13.12 -8.75
CA LEU A 197 -17.21 14.40 -8.31
C LEU A 197 -18.48 14.77 -9.08
N ALA A 198 -19.46 15.37 -8.41
CA ALA A 198 -20.69 15.85 -9.01
C ALA A 198 -20.50 17.09 -9.92
N VAL A 199 -19.28 17.55 -10.08
CA VAL A 199 -18.87 18.65 -10.99
C VAL A 199 -17.68 18.23 -11.84
N SER A 200 -17.62 18.78 -13.05
CA SER A 200 -16.53 18.62 -14.00
C SER A 200 -15.74 19.91 -14.17
N GLY A 201 -14.59 19.85 -14.85
CA GLY A 201 -13.85 21.06 -15.21
C GLY A 201 -14.66 22.04 -16.07
N GLN A 202 -15.61 21.55 -16.90
CA GLN A 202 -16.52 22.41 -17.67
C GLN A 202 -17.52 23.16 -16.78
N ASP A 203 -18.01 22.52 -15.71
CA ASP A 203 -18.87 23.18 -14.73
C ASP A 203 -18.13 24.31 -14.00
N LEU A 204 -16.85 24.11 -13.69
CA LEU A 204 -16.02 25.12 -13.06
C LEU A 204 -15.78 26.32 -13.99
N ILE A 205 -15.55 26.07 -15.29
CA ILE A 205 -15.42 27.14 -16.30
C ILE A 205 -16.75 27.91 -16.42
N ALA A 206 -17.88 27.20 -16.49
CA ALA A 206 -19.21 27.82 -16.54
C ALA A 206 -19.49 28.66 -15.27
N ALA A 207 -18.91 28.32 -14.13
CA ALA A 207 -18.99 29.07 -12.87
C ALA A 207 -18.05 30.28 -12.82
N GLY A 208 -17.24 30.54 -13.86
CA GLY A 208 -16.38 31.71 -13.98
C GLY A 208 -14.88 31.47 -13.77
N MET A 209 -14.44 30.21 -13.58
CA MET A 209 -13.00 29.92 -13.53
C MET A 209 -12.36 30.01 -14.93
N GLN A 210 -11.15 30.54 -15.00
CA GLN A 210 -10.39 30.57 -16.24
C GLN A 210 -9.87 29.16 -16.59
N PRO A 211 -9.90 28.75 -17.88
CA PRO A 211 -9.30 27.50 -18.32
C PRO A 211 -7.81 27.46 -18.00
N GLY A 212 -7.33 26.29 -17.51
CA GLY A 212 -5.92 26.09 -17.22
C GLY A 212 -5.66 25.19 -16.02
N LYS A 213 -4.43 25.22 -15.50
CA LYS A 213 -3.97 24.38 -14.38
C LYS A 213 -4.82 24.53 -13.11
N GLN A 214 -5.37 25.73 -12.89
CA GLN A 214 -6.23 26.04 -11.73
C GLN A 214 -7.50 25.16 -11.66
N ILE A 215 -8.02 24.70 -12.82
CA ILE A 215 -9.17 23.78 -12.85
C ILE A 215 -8.82 22.46 -12.16
N GLY A 216 -7.66 21.88 -12.48
CA GLY A 216 -7.19 20.64 -11.85
C GLY A 216 -6.92 20.80 -10.36
N GLU A 217 -6.33 21.92 -9.96
CA GLU A 217 -6.08 22.26 -8.55
C GLU A 217 -7.38 22.39 -7.78
N MET A 218 -8.39 23.05 -8.34
CA MET A 218 -9.71 23.17 -7.73
C MET A 218 -10.42 21.83 -7.60
N LEU A 219 -10.41 20.98 -8.64
CA LEU A 219 -11.01 19.64 -8.57
C LEU A 219 -10.35 18.78 -7.49
N ASN A 220 -9.03 18.84 -7.31
CA ASN A 220 -8.35 18.16 -6.21
C ASN A 220 -8.79 18.70 -4.85
N GLU A 221 -8.90 20.02 -4.69
CA GLU A 221 -9.39 20.60 -3.43
C GLU A 221 -10.83 20.20 -3.12
N LEU A 222 -11.70 20.21 -4.14
CA LEU A 222 -13.09 19.74 -3.96
C LEU A 222 -13.13 18.28 -3.53
N LEU A 223 -12.29 17.44 -4.15
CA LEU A 223 -12.18 16.04 -3.77
C LEU A 223 -11.69 15.89 -2.33
N ASP A 224 -10.68 16.64 -1.89
CA ASP A 224 -10.20 16.59 -0.51
C ASP A 224 -11.30 16.91 0.50
N ARG A 225 -12.19 17.89 0.17
CA ARG A 225 -13.36 18.22 1.00
C ARG A 225 -14.40 17.11 0.99
N VAL A 226 -14.66 16.50 -0.16
CA VAL A 226 -15.61 15.37 -0.28
C VAL A 226 -15.08 14.13 0.43
N LEU A 227 -13.77 13.87 0.40
CA LEU A 227 -13.17 12.78 1.19
C LEU A 227 -13.33 13.01 2.71
N GLU A 228 -13.42 14.25 3.15
CA GLU A 228 -13.76 14.58 4.55
C GLU A 228 -15.25 14.37 4.85
N ASP A 229 -16.10 14.96 4.00
CA ASP A 229 -17.56 14.93 4.13
C ASP A 229 -18.20 14.55 2.76
N PRO A 230 -18.57 13.27 2.57
CA PRO A 230 -19.22 12.80 1.35
C PRO A 230 -20.53 13.51 1.01
N GLY A 231 -21.21 14.08 2.02
CA GLY A 231 -22.43 14.84 1.84
C GLY A 231 -22.25 16.09 0.96
N LEU A 232 -21.02 16.59 0.86
CA LEU A 232 -20.70 17.73 -0.01
C LEU A 232 -20.74 17.41 -1.51
N ASN A 233 -20.76 16.12 -1.92
CA ASN A 233 -20.69 15.75 -3.33
C ASN A 233 -22.03 15.95 -4.06
N THR A 234 -22.51 17.17 -4.06
CA THR A 234 -23.63 17.63 -4.88
C THR A 234 -23.19 18.80 -5.74
N LYS A 235 -23.74 18.91 -6.96
CA LYS A 235 -23.37 19.99 -7.89
C LYS A 235 -23.54 21.38 -7.27
N GLU A 236 -24.63 21.57 -6.54
CA GLU A 236 -24.96 22.83 -5.88
C GLU A 236 -23.92 23.22 -4.82
N GLN A 237 -23.59 22.30 -3.91
CA GLN A 237 -22.65 22.57 -2.83
C GLN A 237 -21.22 22.79 -3.36
N LEU A 238 -20.77 21.98 -4.32
CA LEU A 238 -19.45 22.12 -4.91
C LEU A 238 -19.31 23.44 -5.68
N LEU A 239 -20.30 23.82 -6.47
CA LEU A 239 -20.30 25.11 -7.18
C LEU A 239 -20.35 26.30 -6.23
N LYS A 240 -21.06 26.19 -5.10
CA LYS A 240 -21.06 27.24 -4.06
C LYS A 240 -19.65 27.46 -3.48
N ILE A 241 -18.88 26.38 -3.26
CA ILE A 241 -17.49 26.48 -2.82
C ILE A 241 -16.64 27.20 -3.87
N VAL A 242 -16.79 26.84 -5.15
CA VAL A 242 -16.04 27.44 -6.28
C VAL A 242 -16.34 28.94 -6.41
N THR A 243 -17.61 29.33 -6.43
CA THR A 243 -18.01 30.74 -6.57
C THR A 243 -17.59 31.59 -5.40
N GLY A 244 -17.62 31.04 -4.17
CA GLY A 244 -17.08 31.71 -2.99
C GLY A 244 -15.59 32.07 -3.16
N LYS A 245 -14.77 31.11 -3.60
CA LYS A 245 -13.34 31.33 -3.85
C LYS A 245 -13.05 32.36 -4.93
N ILE A 246 -13.79 32.32 -6.04
CA ILE A 246 -13.65 33.32 -7.13
C ILE A 246 -13.93 34.73 -6.59
N SER A 247 -14.95 34.88 -5.73
CA SER A 247 -15.31 36.15 -5.13
C SER A 247 -14.22 36.69 -4.19
N ASP A 248 -13.57 35.82 -3.44
CA ASP A 248 -12.48 36.19 -2.53
C ASP A 248 -11.19 36.59 -3.27
N GLN A 249 -10.88 35.91 -4.38
CA GLN A 249 -9.74 36.27 -5.24
C GLN A 249 -9.91 37.61 -5.95
N ASN A 250 -11.15 37.98 -6.29
CA ASN A 250 -11.45 39.29 -6.91
C ASN A 250 -11.47 40.47 -5.90
N ARG A 251 -11.39 40.17 -4.61
CA ARG A 251 -11.35 41.22 -3.55
C ARG A 251 -9.96 41.48 -3.01
N SER A 252 -8.98 40.65 -3.39
CA SER A 252 -7.57 40.78 -3.00
C SER A 252 -6.74 41.42 -4.07
#